data_c876e7f9ca4f77388ec02afce48363fe
#
_entry.id   c876e7f9ca4f77388ec02afce48363fe
#
_cell.length_a   1.000
_cell.length_b   1.000
_cell.length_c   1.000
_cell.angle_alpha   90.00
_cell.angle_beta   90.00
_cell.angle_gamma   90.00
#
_symmetry.space_group_name_H-M   'P 1'
#
loop_
_entity.id
_entity.type
_entity.pdbx_description
1 polymer ?
#
loop_
_entity_poly.entity_id
_entity_poly.type
_entity_poly.pdbx_seq_one_letter_code
_entity_poly.pdbx_strand_id
1 'polypeptide(L)'
;MSLIRLENVSLARQGKTLLSGLNWTVEKGQTWAILGLNGAGKSTLLRLLTAEFFPSEGKAEILGYTFGNGDITGLRQHIGIVSSFITERLPKHMTAEKIVLTGKYKSSILYKAYGDKELQEAKDMLTSLGAGDLIGRKYHGLSQGEKQICLIARSLMEDPD
;
A
#
# COMPACT_ATOMS: atom_id res chain seq x y z
N MET A 1 -22.43 2.29 2.90
CA MET A 1 -21.42 3.38 3.07
C MET A 1 -20.33 3.13 2.06
N SER A 2 -20.14 4.05 1.14
CA SER A 2 -19.15 3.93 0.07
C SER A 2 -17.74 4.08 0.65
N LEU A 3 -16.86 3.14 0.32
CA LEU A 3 -15.43 3.21 0.67
C LEU A 3 -14.62 3.94 -0.40
N ILE A 4 -15.04 3.83 -1.66
CA ILE A 4 -14.43 4.51 -2.80
C ILE A 4 -15.55 5.09 -3.65
N ARG A 5 -15.42 6.36 -4.02
CA ARG A 5 -16.28 7.03 -4.99
C ARG A 5 -15.41 7.85 -5.94
N LEU A 6 -15.38 7.45 -7.19
CA LEU A 6 -14.71 8.17 -8.27
C LEU A 6 -15.78 8.65 -9.25
N GLU A 7 -15.79 9.96 -9.54
CA GLU A 7 -16.74 10.62 -10.44
C GLU A 7 -15.96 11.34 -11.53
N ASN A 8 -16.03 10.82 -12.75
CA ASN A 8 -15.35 11.35 -13.94
C ASN A 8 -13.85 11.63 -13.73
N VAL A 9 -13.17 10.74 -13.00
CA VAL A 9 -11.78 10.93 -12.60
C VAL A 9 -10.85 10.69 -13.77
N SER A 10 -10.04 11.70 -14.09
CA SER A 10 -8.92 11.61 -15.03
C SER A 10 -7.61 11.89 -14.32
N LEU A 11 -6.54 11.27 -14.79
CA LEU A 11 -5.19 11.47 -14.28
C LEU A 11 -4.21 11.60 -15.44
N ALA A 12 -3.54 12.74 -15.52
CA ALA A 12 -2.49 13.01 -16.50
C ALA A 12 -1.16 13.32 -15.79
N ARG A 13 -0.05 12.81 -16.34
CA ARG A 13 1.30 13.11 -15.86
C ARG A 13 2.27 13.21 -17.03
N GLN A 14 3.13 14.24 -16.97
CA GLN A 14 4.15 14.47 -18.02
C GLN A 14 3.57 14.48 -19.44
N GLY A 15 2.40 15.11 -19.61
CA GLY A 15 1.72 15.20 -20.90
C GLY A 15 1.03 13.92 -21.38
N LYS A 16 1.01 12.85 -20.58
CA LYS A 16 0.31 11.58 -20.89
C LYS A 16 -0.90 11.39 -20.00
N THR A 17 -2.05 11.07 -20.59
CA THR A 17 -3.24 10.63 -19.87
C THR A 17 -3.03 9.19 -19.44
N LEU A 18 -3.11 8.94 -18.14
CA LEU A 18 -2.93 7.62 -17.53
C LEU A 18 -4.27 6.97 -17.15
N LEU A 19 -5.27 7.78 -16.77
CA LEU A 19 -6.67 7.40 -16.54
C LEU A 19 -7.56 8.47 -17.16
N SER A 20 -8.71 8.09 -17.71
CA SER A 20 -9.64 9.00 -18.36
C SER A 20 -11.08 8.70 -17.99
N GLY A 21 -11.80 9.68 -17.43
CA GLY A 21 -13.23 9.66 -17.18
C GLY A 21 -13.72 8.49 -16.32
N LEU A 22 -12.92 8.05 -15.36
CA LEU A 22 -13.23 6.87 -14.54
C LEU A 22 -14.36 7.17 -13.57
N ASN A 23 -15.41 6.33 -13.63
CA ASN A 23 -16.52 6.31 -12.68
C ASN A 23 -16.53 4.95 -11.98
N TRP A 24 -16.41 4.94 -10.67
CA TRP A 24 -16.37 3.71 -9.89
C TRP A 24 -16.79 3.95 -8.45
N THR A 25 -17.59 3.03 -7.91
CA THR A 25 -18.01 3.04 -6.51
C THR A 25 -17.76 1.67 -5.89
N VAL A 26 -17.17 1.66 -4.70
CA VAL A 26 -16.95 0.46 -3.90
C VAL A 26 -17.63 0.65 -2.55
N GLU A 27 -18.52 -0.28 -2.22
CA GLU A 27 -19.20 -0.30 -0.92
C GLU A 27 -18.47 -1.20 0.08
N LYS A 28 -18.72 -0.95 1.36
CA LYS A 28 -18.17 -1.78 2.44
C LYS A 28 -18.55 -3.25 2.26
N GLY A 29 -17.58 -4.14 2.43
CA GLY A 29 -17.74 -5.59 2.30
C GLY A 29 -17.61 -6.12 0.87
N GLN A 30 -17.41 -5.27 -0.14
CA GLN A 30 -17.14 -5.71 -1.51
C GLN A 30 -15.67 -6.09 -1.69
N THR A 31 -15.46 -7.15 -2.49
CA THR A 31 -14.15 -7.54 -3.00
C THR A 31 -14.14 -7.36 -4.53
N TRP A 32 -13.13 -6.69 -5.05
CA TRP A 32 -13.01 -6.36 -6.46
C TRP A 32 -11.76 -6.95 -7.10
N ALA A 33 -11.88 -7.46 -8.31
CA ALA A 33 -10.77 -7.84 -9.16
C ALA A 33 -10.69 -6.87 -10.35
N ILE A 34 -9.53 -6.24 -10.55
CA ILE A 34 -9.29 -5.31 -11.65
C ILE A 34 -8.46 -6.02 -12.72
N LEU A 35 -9.09 -6.29 -13.86
CA LEU A 35 -8.47 -6.99 -14.99
C LEU A 35 -8.19 -6.02 -16.14
N GLY A 36 -7.16 -6.32 -16.93
CA GLY A 36 -6.79 -5.52 -18.09
C GLY A 36 -5.37 -5.82 -18.57
N LEU A 37 -5.06 -5.41 -19.79
CA LEU A 37 -3.74 -5.58 -20.41
C LEU A 37 -2.65 -4.78 -19.64
N ASN A 38 -1.39 -5.10 -19.92
CA ASN A 38 -0.27 -4.29 -19.44
C ASN A 38 -0.39 -2.88 -20.03
N GLY A 39 -0.20 -1.86 -19.16
CA GLY A 39 -0.40 -0.46 -19.56
C GLY A 39 -1.83 0.06 -19.45
N ALA A 40 -2.84 -0.76 -19.13
CA ALA A 40 -4.25 -0.34 -19.00
C ALA A 40 -4.53 0.58 -17.78
N GLY A 41 -3.53 1.01 -17.02
CA GLY A 41 -3.70 1.92 -15.89
C GLY A 41 -3.98 1.27 -14.54
N LYS A 42 -3.99 -0.07 -14.41
CA LYS A 42 -4.26 -0.76 -13.15
C LYS A 42 -3.40 -0.28 -11.97
N SER A 43 -2.08 -0.23 -12.16
CA SER A 43 -1.16 0.26 -11.13
C SER A 43 -1.32 1.76 -10.87
N THR A 44 -1.71 2.53 -11.88
CA THR A 44 -2.00 3.96 -11.75
C THR A 44 -3.24 4.17 -10.88
N LEU A 45 -4.28 3.36 -11.09
CA LEU A 45 -5.47 3.38 -10.26
C LEU A 45 -5.14 3.06 -8.80
N LEU A 46 -4.36 1.99 -8.53
CA LEU A 46 -3.92 1.67 -7.17
C LEU A 46 -3.15 2.82 -6.51
N ARG A 47 -2.27 3.51 -7.26
CA ARG A 47 -1.55 4.68 -6.75
C ARG A 47 -2.45 5.88 -6.49
N LEU A 48 -3.55 6.03 -7.24
CA LEU A 48 -4.59 7.02 -6.94
C LEU A 48 -5.30 6.64 -5.63
N LEU A 49 -5.73 5.39 -5.49
CA LEU A 49 -6.45 4.92 -4.29
C LEU A 49 -5.62 5.07 -3.00
N THR A 50 -4.30 4.96 -3.08
CA THR A 50 -3.38 5.16 -1.95
C THR A 50 -2.91 6.60 -1.78
N ALA A 51 -3.53 7.56 -2.46
CA ALA A 51 -3.14 8.97 -2.45
C ALA A 51 -1.66 9.23 -2.81
N GLU A 52 -1.03 8.31 -3.56
CA GLU A 52 0.28 8.54 -4.14
C GLU A 52 0.19 9.44 -5.38
N PHE A 53 -0.89 9.29 -6.14
CA PHE A 53 -1.25 10.15 -7.25
C PHE A 53 -2.55 10.89 -6.94
N PHE A 54 -2.68 12.09 -7.50
CA PHE A 54 -3.85 12.94 -7.36
C PHE A 54 -4.58 13.03 -8.70
N PRO A 55 -5.93 13.04 -8.70
CA PRO A 55 -6.68 13.25 -9.93
C PRO A 55 -6.33 14.61 -10.55
N SER A 56 -6.26 14.66 -11.87
CA SER A 56 -6.13 15.92 -12.61
C SER A 56 -7.49 16.57 -12.85
N GLU A 57 -8.53 15.72 -12.94
CA GLU A 57 -9.93 16.13 -13.15
C GLU A 57 -10.87 15.15 -12.45
N GLY A 58 -12.12 15.59 -12.23
CA GLY A 58 -13.15 14.81 -11.57
C GLY A 58 -13.07 14.87 -10.06
N LYS A 59 -13.86 14.03 -9.40
CA LYS A 59 -13.94 13.97 -7.93
C LYS A 59 -13.56 12.57 -7.46
N ALA A 60 -12.67 12.50 -6.48
CA ALA A 60 -12.28 11.26 -5.83
C ALA A 60 -12.49 11.38 -4.31
N GLU A 61 -13.23 10.46 -3.76
CA GLU A 61 -13.45 10.29 -2.33
C GLU A 61 -13.11 8.85 -1.96
N ILE A 62 -12.24 8.66 -0.96
CA ILE A 62 -11.77 7.36 -0.51
C ILE A 62 -11.76 7.37 1.02
N LEU A 63 -12.49 6.43 1.65
CA LEU A 63 -12.63 6.33 3.10
C LEU A 63 -13.04 7.65 3.76
N GLY A 64 -13.89 8.45 3.08
CA GLY A 64 -14.32 9.77 3.53
C GLY A 64 -13.34 10.91 3.29
N TYR A 65 -12.15 10.63 2.77
CA TYR A 65 -11.18 11.63 2.37
C TYR A 65 -11.43 12.10 0.94
N THR A 66 -11.67 13.39 0.75
CA THR A 66 -11.89 13.99 -0.58
C THR A 66 -10.60 14.60 -1.11
N PHE A 67 -10.19 14.20 -2.30
CA PHE A 67 -9.01 14.77 -2.96
C PHE A 67 -9.22 16.25 -3.28
N GLY A 68 -8.23 17.08 -2.94
CA GLY A 68 -8.29 18.54 -3.12
C GLY A 68 -8.88 19.31 -1.93
N ASN A 69 -9.49 18.62 -0.96
CA ASN A 69 -10.04 19.26 0.24
C ASN A 69 -9.41 18.63 1.49
N GLY A 70 -8.56 19.39 2.19
CA GLY A 70 -8.03 19.00 3.49
C GLY A 70 -6.85 18.02 3.46
N ASP A 71 -6.61 17.36 4.59
CA ASP A 71 -5.49 16.47 4.81
C ASP A 71 -5.75 15.08 4.24
N ILE A 72 -5.22 14.82 3.04
CA ILE A 72 -5.25 13.51 2.40
C ILE A 72 -4.17 12.56 2.97
N THR A 73 -3.23 13.06 3.77
CA THR A 73 -2.14 12.22 4.29
C THR A 73 -2.66 11.18 5.29
N GLY A 74 -3.72 11.53 6.03
CA GLY A 74 -4.44 10.61 6.92
C GLY A 74 -4.97 9.38 6.21
N LEU A 75 -5.43 9.51 4.95
CA LEU A 75 -5.94 8.38 4.17
C LEU A 75 -4.98 7.19 4.13
N ARG A 76 -3.69 7.45 3.99
CA ARG A 76 -2.67 6.39 3.91
C ARG A 76 -2.57 5.55 5.18
N GLN A 77 -3.04 6.07 6.31
CA GLN A 77 -3.02 5.34 7.58
C GLN A 77 -4.08 4.24 7.64
N HIS A 78 -5.10 4.33 6.80
CA HIS A 78 -6.23 3.39 6.75
C HIS A 78 -6.11 2.34 5.64
N ILE A 79 -5.07 2.41 4.80
CA ILE A 79 -4.90 1.52 3.64
C ILE A 79 -3.64 0.68 3.79
N GLY A 80 -3.81 -0.64 3.82
CA GLY A 80 -2.73 -1.60 3.64
C GLY A 80 -2.50 -1.87 2.14
N ILE A 81 -1.24 -1.90 1.71
CA ILE A 81 -0.90 -2.15 0.31
C ILE A 81 0.20 -3.18 0.14
N VAL A 82 -0.05 -4.15 -0.76
CA VAL A 82 0.92 -5.15 -1.19
C VAL A 82 1.16 -4.97 -2.69
N SER A 83 2.34 -4.49 -3.06
CA SER A 83 2.63 -4.16 -4.46
C SER A 83 4.13 -4.10 -4.74
N SER A 84 4.52 -4.38 -5.99
CA SER A 84 5.91 -4.31 -6.44
C SER A 84 6.51 -2.91 -6.32
N PHE A 85 5.73 -1.84 -6.48
CA PHE A 85 6.26 -0.48 -6.35
C PHE A 85 6.63 -0.11 -4.89
N ILE A 86 6.05 -0.78 -3.89
CA ILE A 86 6.51 -0.68 -2.50
C ILE A 86 7.88 -1.34 -2.35
N THR A 87 8.06 -2.51 -2.95
CA THR A 87 9.31 -3.27 -2.90
C THR A 87 10.53 -2.47 -3.37
N GLU A 88 10.35 -1.65 -4.40
CA GLU A 88 11.42 -0.81 -4.95
C GLU A 88 11.94 0.25 -3.97
N ARG A 89 11.09 0.68 -3.03
CA ARG A 89 11.39 1.69 -2.02
C ARG A 89 11.93 1.13 -0.71
N LEU A 90 11.81 -0.18 -0.51
CA LEU A 90 12.24 -0.81 0.73
C LEU A 90 13.76 -0.95 0.79
N PRO A 91 14.37 -0.73 1.99
CA PRO A 91 15.81 -0.90 2.20
C PRO A 91 16.20 -2.38 2.11
N LYS A 92 16.76 -2.78 0.99
CA LYS A 92 17.06 -4.19 0.66
C LYS A 92 18.05 -4.87 1.63
N HIS A 93 18.82 -4.11 2.39
CA HIS A 93 19.80 -4.59 3.36
C HIS A 93 19.19 -4.92 4.74
N MET A 94 17.95 -4.47 5.01
CA MET A 94 17.26 -4.78 6.26
C MET A 94 16.84 -6.24 6.33
N THR A 95 16.67 -6.74 7.55
CA THR A 95 16.12 -8.07 7.81
C THR A 95 14.60 -8.08 7.62
N ALA A 96 14.02 -9.28 7.41
CA ALA A 96 12.60 -9.45 7.12
C ALA A 96 11.70 -8.79 8.17
N GLU A 97 11.98 -9.02 9.46
CA GLU A 97 11.20 -8.43 10.57
C GLU A 97 11.30 -6.90 10.61
N LYS A 98 12.43 -6.33 10.20
CA LYS A 98 12.56 -4.86 10.11
C LYS A 98 11.80 -4.30 8.93
N ILE A 99 11.73 -5.01 7.81
CA ILE A 99 10.86 -4.65 6.67
C ILE A 99 9.40 -4.67 7.11
N VAL A 100 8.96 -5.70 7.82
CA VAL A 100 7.60 -5.82 8.36
C VAL A 100 7.30 -4.66 9.31
N LEU A 101 8.22 -4.35 10.21
CA LEU A 101 8.10 -3.24 11.16
C LEU A 101 7.91 -1.87 10.47
N THR A 102 8.44 -1.66 9.27
CA THR A 102 8.21 -0.41 8.53
C THR A 102 6.73 -0.14 8.27
N GLY A 103 5.89 -1.17 8.23
CA GLY A 103 4.44 -1.05 8.10
C GLY A 103 3.83 -0.26 9.24
N LYS A 104 4.16 -0.58 10.47
CA LYS A 104 3.65 0.11 11.68
C LYS A 104 3.86 1.64 11.62
N TYR A 105 4.91 2.09 10.95
CA TYR A 105 5.23 3.51 10.80
C TYR A 105 4.76 4.12 9.47
N LYS A 106 4.03 3.36 8.65
CA LYS A 106 3.55 3.80 7.33
C LYS A 106 4.66 4.39 6.45
N SER A 107 5.86 3.86 6.59
CA SER A 107 7.08 4.36 5.95
C SER A 107 7.82 3.23 5.23
N SER A 108 8.63 3.57 4.24
CA SER A 108 9.58 2.61 3.64
C SER A 108 10.90 2.51 4.42
N ILE A 109 11.14 3.42 5.36
CA ILE A 109 12.39 3.51 6.11
C ILE A 109 12.06 3.69 7.59
N LEU A 110 12.84 3.05 8.46
CA LEU A 110 12.72 3.23 9.91
C LEU A 110 13.47 4.51 10.32
N TYR A 111 12.75 5.63 10.41
CA TYR A 111 13.29 6.90 10.89
C TYR A 111 13.19 7.06 12.41
N LYS A 112 12.27 6.35 13.04
CA LYS A 112 12.07 6.40 14.49
C LYS A 112 12.85 5.28 15.16
N ALA A 113 13.36 5.56 16.35
CA ALA A 113 13.83 4.51 17.24
C ALA A 113 12.65 3.60 17.58
N TYR A 114 12.84 2.32 17.49
CA TYR A 114 11.87 1.28 17.86
C TYR A 114 12.43 0.46 19.01
N GLY A 115 11.54 0.00 19.89
CA GLY A 115 11.90 -0.85 21.01
C GLY A 115 11.81 -2.36 20.68
N ASP A 116 12.28 -3.17 21.63
CA ASP A 116 12.22 -4.63 21.51
C ASP A 116 10.79 -5.15 21.35
N LYS A 117 9.82 -4.49 21.99
CA LYS A 117 8.40 -4.86 21.90
C LYS A 117 7.90 -4.76 20.46
N GLU A 118 8.18 -3.66 19.78
CA GLU A 118 7.70 -3.42 18.41
C GLU A 118 8.39 -4.36 17.41
N LEU A 119 9.67 -4.65 17.64
CA LEU A 119 10.38 -5.64 16.84
C LEU A 119 9.81 -7.06 17.06
N GLN A 120 9.41 -7.38 18.31
CA GLN A 120 8.78 -8.66 18.61
C GLN A 120 7.40 -8.78 17.91
N GLU A 121 6.58 -7.73 17.92
CA GLU A 121 5.30 -7.71 17.19
C GLU A 121 5.50 -8.04 15.69
N ALA A 122 6.55 -7.50 15.06
CA ALA A 122 6.86 -7.81 13.66
C ALA A 122 7.31 -9.26 13.44
N LYS A 123 8.05 -9.84 14.40
CA LYS A 123 8.43 -11.27 14.37
C LYS A 123 7.21 -12.17 14.56
N ASP A 124 6.33 -11.83 15.47
CA ASP A 124 5.10 -12.56 15.73
C ASP A 124 4.18 -12.52 14.50
N MET A 125 4.11 -11.40 13.80
CA MET A 125 3.39 -11.28 12.53
C MET A 125 3.94 -12.23 11.46
N LEU A 126 5.27 -12.30 11.27
CA LEU A 126 5.87 -13.27 10.36
C LEU A 126 5.56 -14.72 10.77
N THR A 127 5.66 -15.01 12.05
CA THR A 127 5.38 -16.35 12.59
C THR A 127 3.92 -16.75 12.37
N SER A 128 2.98 -15.84 12.57
CA SER A 128 1.55 -16.08 12.35
C SER A 128 1.20 -16.42 10.90
N LEU A 129 2.00 -15.93 9.95
CA LEU A 129 1.90 -16.24 8.53
C LEU A 129 2.71 -17.48 8.10
N GLY A 130 3.26 -18.24 9.06
CA GLY A 130 4.07 -19.41 8.77
C GLY A 130 5.46 -19.10 8.20
N ALA A 131 5.97 -17.89 8.41
CA ALA A 131 7.24 -17.41 7.85
C ALA A 131 8.27 -17.02 8.95
N GLY A 132 8.22 -17.66 10.10
CA GLY A 132 9.15 -17.40 11.19
C GLY A 132 10.61 -17.70 10.85
N ASP A 133 10.87 -18.57 9.88
CA ASP A 133 12.19 -18.89 9.35
C ASP A 133 12.84 -17.75 8.57
N LEU A 134 12.08 -16.71 8.23
CA LEU A 134 12.59 -15.50 7.57
C LEU A 134 13.20 -14.50 8.55
N ILE A 135 12.93 -14.63 9.85
CA ILE A 135 13.43 -13.75 10.90
C ILE A 135 14.98 -13.77 10.88
N GLY A 136 15.59 -12.58 10.88
CA GLY A 136 17.03 -12.39 10.79
C GLY A 136 17.61 -12.48 9.37
N ARG A 137 16.86 -12.99 8.38
CA ARG A 137 17.33 -13.07 7.00
C ARG A 137 17.18 -11.70 6.30
N LYS A 138 18.19 -11.33 5.52
CA LYS A 138 18.19 -10.06 4.77
C LYS A 138 17.20 -10.13 3.60
N TYR A 139 16.38 -9.09 3.45
CA TYR A 139 15.31 -9.01 2.45
C TYR A 139 15.79 -9.22 1.00
N HIS A 140 16.99 -8.73 0.65
CA HIS A 140 17.54 -8.93 -0.69
C HIS A 140 17.79 -10.40 -1.05
N GLY A 141 18.11 -11.23 -0.03
CA GLY A 141 18.41 -12.66 -0.19
C GLY A 141 17.16 -13.56 -0.20
N LEU A 142 15.96 -12.99 -0.02
CA LEU A 142 14.71 -13.73 -0.03
C LEU A 142 14.27 -14.04 -1.46
N SER A 143 13.62 -15.19 -1.66
CA SER A 143 12.91 -15.52 -2.89
C SER A 143 11.74 -14.56 -3.12
N GLN A 144 11.16 -14.57 -4.32
CA GLN A 144 10.00 -13.71 -4.62
C GLN A 144 8.78 -14.04 -3.76
N GLY A 145 8.53 -15.33 -3.48
CA GLY A 145 7.45 -15.76 -2.60
C GLY A 145 7.67 -15.28 -1.16
N GLU A 146 8.87 -15.46 -0.61
CA GLU A 146 9.23 -14.99 0.73
C GLU A 146 9.11 -13.46 0.84
N LYS A 147 9.54 -12.72 -0.18
CA LYS A 147 9.35 -11.25 -0.26
C LYS A 147 7.87 -10.88 -0.24
N GLN A 148 7.03 -11.64 -0.95
CA GLN A 148 5.59 -11.41 -0.98
C GLN A 148 4.98 -11.60 0.42
N ILE A 149 5.39 -12.65 1.15
CA ILE A 149 4.94 -12.87 2.54
C ILE A 149 5.36 -11.71 3.44
N CYS A 150 6.59 -11.23 3.32
CA CYS A 150 7.04 -10.04 4.05
C CYS A 150 6.19 -8.79 3.75
N LEU A 151 5.76 -8.59 2.48
CA LEU A 151 4.89 -7.47 2.11
C LEU A 151 3.48 -7.61 2.68
N ILE A 152 2.95 -8.84 2.72
CA ILE A 152 1.66 -9.13 3.35
C ILE A 152 1.76 -8.86 4.86
N ALA A 153 2.77 -9.41 5.54
CA ALA A 153 3.01 -9.17 6.96
C ALA A 153 3.13 -7.66 7.24
N ARG A 154 3.87 -6.94 6.40
CA ARG A 154 4.03 -5.49 6.49
C ARG A 154 2.70 -4.76 6.38
N SER A 155 1.84 -5.13 5.42
CA SER A 155 0.54 -4.49 5.23
C SER A 155 -0.41 -4.74 6.41
N LEU A 156 -0.31 -5.90 7.06
CA LEU A 156 -1.08 -6.21 8.27
C LEU A 156 -0.57 -5.43 9.50
N MET A 157 0.73 -5.14 9.58
CA MET A 157 1.28 -4.24 10.62
C MET A 157 0.80 -2.78 10.46
N GLU A 158 0.29 -2.43 9.29
CA GLU A 158 -0.32 -1.12 9.03
C GLU A 158 -1.68 -0.96 9.73
N ASP A 159 -2.26 -2.08 10.22
CA ASP A 159 -3.59 -2.14 10.85
C ASP A 159 -4.64 -1.42 9.98
N PRO A 160 -4.83 -1.86 8.73
CA PRO A 160 -5.77 -1.23 7.81
C PRO A 160 -7.22 -1.49 8.26
N ASP A 161 -8.11 -0.53 8.01
CA ASP A 161 -9.54 -0.59 8.31
C ASP A 161 -10.31 -1.62 7.46
#